data_00bcc9dacac991e3e2b55606e343aa04
#
_entry.id   00bcc9dacac991e3e2b55606e343aa04
#
_cell.length_a   1.000
_cell.length_b   1.000
_cell.length_c   1.000
_cell.angle_alpha   90.00
_cell.angle_beta   90.00
_cell.angle_gamma   90.00
#
_symmetry.space_group_name_H-M   'P 1'
#
loop_
_entity.id
_entity.type
_entity.pdbx_description
1 polymer ?
#
loop_
_entity_poly.entity_id
_entity_poly.type
_entity_poly.pdbx_seq_one_letter_code
_entity_poly.pdbx_strand_id
1 'polypeptide(L)'
;MRDGTGSDPDARGFDEGITDKRLLITATEFSSVLAVIERQGSTLAGVIRDAWDGKTLRTMTTSPKTATGPHIVIIGHVTPRELKLKLSDAQVFGGTMNRFLPVASKRSKLRPDGGNLPADVLNTYGPKLATVIEKGRNLGPIERTETATELWNANYARLSASRPDGIVASVLARSVPQVLRLSLAYALADGHPVIDEQHLTAALALWAYVEDTTRWLFDQAPGSDELDPLVAYISLAGDQGRTRTEITSDHFNRNKDPAAINELLVSRQERLCGPTGVGLTRSSAQPRTADTMPR
;
A
#
# COMPACT_ATOMS: atom_id res chain seq x y z
N MET A 1 -3.61 13.43 22.17
CA MET A 1 -2.74 12.43 22.82
C MET A 1 -1.38 13.00 23.23
N ARG A 2 -1.30 14.26 23.60
CA ARG A 2 -0.08 14.85 24.14
C ARG A 2 0.06 14.61 25.65
N ASP A 3 1.27 14.67 26.16
CA ASP A 3 1.54 14.66 27.58
C ASP A 3 1.20 16.03 28.19
N GLY A 4 0.88 16.04 29.48
CA GLY A 4 0.67 17.26 30.24
C GLY A 4 1.97 18.05 30.44
N THR A 5 1.86 19.31 30.78
CA THR A 5 2.98 20.19 31.14
C THR A 5 2.71 20.86 32.46
N GLY A 6 3.69 20.78 33.39
CA GLY A 6 3.57 21.34 34.73
C GLY A 6 2.91 20.38 35.72
N SER A 7 3.17 20.62 37.00
CA SER A 7 2.63 19.82 38.11
C SER A 7 1.57 20.59 38.93
N ASP A 8 1.43 21.90 38.68
CA ASP A 8 0.51 22.76 39.36
C ASP A 8 -0.64 23.18 38.43
N PRO A 9 -1.89 22.75 38.70
CA PRO A 9 -3.06 23.07 37.89
C PRO A 9 -3.35 24.58 37.77
N ASP A 10 -2.93 25.37 38.77
CA ASP A 10 -3.15 26.80 38.81
C ASP A 10 -2.01 27.59 38.15
N ALA A 11 -0.94 26.93 37.75
CA ALA A 11 0.20 27.57 37.10
C ALA A 11 -0.14 28.06 35.68
N ARG A 12 0.36 29.25 35.34
CA ARG A 12 0.21 29.81 34.00
C ARG A 12 0.88 28.87 32.97
N GLY A 13 0.09 28.33 32.01
CA GLY A 13 0.59 27.39 31.01
C GLY A 13 0.47 25.90 31.37
N PHE A 14 -0.22 25.60 32.50
CA PHE A 14 -0.58 24.21 32.83
C PHE A 14 -1.39 23.59 31.67
N ASP A 15 -1.05 22.35 31.33
CA ASP A 15 -1.73 21.52 30.36
C ASP A 15 -1.82 20.10 30.93
N GLU A 16 -3.01 19.68 31.33
CA GLU A 16 -3.26 18.35 31.88
C GLU A 16 -2.83 17.22 30.93
N GLY A 17 -2.77 17.54 29.62
CA GLY A 17 -2.48 16.56 28.59
C GLY A 17 -3.67 15.66 28.29
N ILE A 18 -3.41 14.52 27.65
CA ILE A 18 -4.42 13.52 27.30
C ILE A 18 -3.96 12.17 27.75
N THR A 19 -4.74 11.52 28.59
CA THR A 19 -4.43 10.19 29.14
C THR A 19 -4.50 9.12 28.08
N ASP A 20 -5.53 9.14 27.21
CA ASP A 20 -5.67 8.19 26.10
C ASP A 20 -4.69 8.55 24.98
N LYS A 21 -3.67 7.70 24.79
CA LYS A 21 -2.62 7.87 23.78
C LYS A 21 -2.96 7.21 22.43
N ARG A 22 -4.17 6.66 22.27
CA ARG A 22 -4.63 6.07 21.01
C ARG A 22 -5.14 7.14 20.06
N LEU A 23 -4.83 7.02 18.78
CA LEU A 23 -5.27 7.92 17.74
C LEU A 23 -5.54 7.16 16.45
N LEU A 24 -6.75 7.27 15.91
CA LEU A 24 -7.08 6.84 14.56
C LEU A 24 -7.11 8.06 13.64
N ILE A 25 -6.32 8.01 12.58
CA ILE A 25 -6.28 9.03 11.53
C ILE A 25 -6.85 8.41 10.26
N THR A 26 -7.91 9.02 9.71
CA THR A 26 -8.45 8.66 8.40
C THR A 26 -8.13 9.79 7.42
N ALA A 27 -7.25 9.52 6.46
CA ALA A 27 -6.87 10.44 5.40
C ALA A 27 -7.55 10.00 4.10
N THR A 28 -8.69 10.60 3.78
CA THR A 28 -9.46 10.29 2.56
C THR A 28 -8.71 10.67 1.28
N GLU A 29 -7.75 11.60 1.39
CA GLU A 29 -6.82 12.02 0.33
C GLU A 29 -5.39 11.90 0.85
N PHE A 30 -4.85 10.69 0.88
CA PHE A 30 -3.50 10.45 1.41
C PHE A 30 -2.40 11.14 0.60
N SER A 31 -2.67 11.49 -0.66
CA SER A 31 -1.80 12.31 -1.50
C SER A 31 -1.46 13.66 -0.86
N SER A 32 -2.38 14.25 -0.10
CA SER A 32 -2.14 15.50 0.65
C SER A 32 -1.13 15.29 1.80
N VAL A 33 -1.17 14.14 2.46
CA VAL A 33 -0.22 13.78 3.52
C VAL A 33 1.18 13.59 2.92
N LEU A 34 1.28 12.91 1.77
CA LEU A 34 2.55 12.75 1.04
C LEU A 34 3.13 14.12 0.65
N ALA A 35 2.29 15.04 0.17
CA ALA A 35 2.72 16.39 -0.16
C ALA A 35 3.21 17.19 1.07
N VAL A 36 2.65 16.97 2.26
CA VAL A 36 3.16 17.58 3.50
C VAL A 36 4.51 16.99 3.90
N ILE A 37 4.70 15.69 3.74
CA ILE A 37 5.96 15.01 4.02
C ILE A 37 7.09 15.60 3.18
N GLU A 38 6.83 15.93 1.91
CA GLU A 38 7.82 16.45 0.95
C GLU A 38 8.16 17.95 1.17
N ARG A 39 7.43 18.67 2.00
CA ARG A 39 7.74 20.09 2.25
C ARG A 39 9.12 20.24 2.91
N GLN A 40 9.87 21.20 2.46
CA GLN A 40 11.15 21.54 3.08
C GLN A 40 10.99 21.79 4.58
N GLY A 41 11.80 21.14 5.40
CA GLY A 41 11.74 21.23 6.86
C GLY A 41 10.63 20.39 7.51
N SER A 42 9.87 19.59 6.74
CA SER A 42 8.88 18.70 7.32
C SER A 42 9.54 17.57 8.12
N THR A 43 9.07 17.38 9.35
CA THR A 43 9.48 16.27 10.23
C THR A 43 8.50 15.11 10.23
N LEU A 44 7.41 15.21 9.44
CA LEU A 44 6.27 14.28 9.51
C LEU A 44 6.68 12.84 9.18
N ALA A 45 7.57 12.62 8.21
CA ALA A 45 8.10 11.30 7.89
C ALA A 45 8.82 10.65 9.10
N GLY A 46 9.62 11.44 9.82
CA GLY A 46 10.28 11.01 11.05
C GLY A 46 9.27 10.63 12.14
N VAL A 47 8.29 11.50 12.36
CA VAL A 47 7.22 11.28 13.35
C VAL A 47 6.43 9.99 13.03
N ILE A 48 6.08 9.73 11.77
CA ILE A 48 5.39 8.50 11.37
C ILE A 48 6.24 7.27 11.68
N ARG A 49 7.54 7.32 11.38
CA ARG A 49 8.47 6.21 11.67
C ARG A 49 8.61 5.96 13.17
N ASP A 50 8.79 7.01 13.96
CA ASP A 50 8.91 6.90 15.41
C ASP A 50 7.61 6.42 16.07
N ALA A 51 6.46 6.87 15.57
CA ALA A 51 5.15 6.38 16.00
C ALA A 51 4.99 4.87 15.74
N TRP A 52 5.38 4.41 14.54
CA TRP A 52 5.34 2.99 14.20
C TRP A 52 6.30 2.14 15.06
N ASP A 53 7.46 2.69 15.39
CA ASP A 53 8.45 2.05 16.25
C ASP A 53 8.08 2.13 17.75
N GLY A 54 6.97 2.76 18.12
CA GLY A 54 6.50 2.90 19.51
C GLY A 54 7.32 3.87 20.36
N LYS A 55 8.08 4.76 19.72
CA LYS A 55 8.90 5.75 20.42
C LYS A 55 8.09 6.93 20.91
N THR A 56 8.61 7.62 21.90
CA THR A 56 8.08 8.92 22.34
C THR A 56 8.17 9.94 21.21
N LEU A 57 7.04 10.54 20.85
CA LEU A 57 6.98 11.61 19.87
C LEU A 57 7.23 12.97 20.53
N ARG A 58 8.04 13.80 19.88
CA ARG A 58 8.34 15.15 20.37
C ARG A 58 8.45 16.13 19.20
N THR A 59 7.84 17.30 19.34
CA THR A 59 8.07 18.40 18.41
C THR A 59 9.23 19.26 18.90
N MET A 60 10.11 19.68 17.97
CA MET A 60 11.24 20.58 18.26
C MET A 60 10.85 21.99 17.88
N THR A 61 10.02 22.62 18.72
CA THR A 61 9.54 23.98 18.55
C THR A 61 9.74 24.76 19.85
N THR A 62 9.52 26.09 19.83
CA THR A 62 9.56 26.93 21.03
C THR A 62 8.58 26.53 22.13
N SER A 63 7.48 25.85 21.74
CA SER A 63 6.53 25.22 22.66
C SER A 63 6.44 23.73 22.33
N PRO A 64 7.39 22.91 22.82
CA PRO A 64 7.47 21.50 22.46
C PRO A 64 6.25 20.72 22.94
N LYS A 65 5.73 19.86 22.08
CA LYS A 65 4.70 18.88 22.46
C LYS A 65 5.33 17.51 22.52
N THR A 66 5.00 16.74 23.55
CA THR A 66 5.49 15.38 23.77
C THR A 66 4.29 14.43 23.85
N ALA A 67 4.45 13.21 23.34
CA ALA A 67 3.51 12.12 23.54
C ALA A 67 4.29 10.84 23.83
N THR A 68 4.22 10.37 25.07
CA THR A 68 4.79 9.09 25.52
C THR A 68 3.81 7.96 25.25
N GLY A 69 4.32 6.79 24.83
CA GLY A 69 3.51 5.60 24.56
C GLY A 69 2.41 5.80 23.52
N PRO A 70 2.64 6.53 22.41
CA PRO A 70 1.60 6.77 21.42
C PRO A 70 1.20 5.49 20.71
N HIS A 71 -0.09 5.29 20.47
CA HIS A 71 -0.62 4.20 19.66
C HIS A 71 -1.45 4.79 18.51
N ILE A 72 -0.85 4.83 17.32
CA ILE A 72 -1.41 5.52 16.17
C ILE A 72 -1.73 4.52 15.07
N VAL A 73 -2.96 4.60 14.54
CA VAL A 73 -3.41 3.91 13.34
C VAL A 73 -3.71 4.93 12.26
N ILE A 74 -3.21 4.72 11.06
CA ILE A 74 -3.45 5.59 9.91
C ILE A 74 -4.12 4.77 8.81
N ILE A 75 -5.31 5.20 8.36
CA ILE A 75 -5.99 4.67 7.18
C ILE A 75 -5.91 5.75 6.11
N GLY A 76 -5.19 5.46 5.03
CA GLY A 76 -5.01 6.38 3.91
C GLY A 76 -5.64 5.86 2.63
N HIS A 77 -6.41 6.70 1.94
CA HIS A 77 -6.95 6.41 0.62
C HIS A 77 -6.20 7.25 -0.43
N VAL A 78 -5.76 6.61 -1.49
CA VAL A 78 -5.04 7.26 -2.59
C VAL A 78 -5.23 6.46 -3.87
N THR A 79 -5.30 7.13 -5.00
CA THR A 79 -5.31 6.42 -6.28
C THR A 79 -3.90 5.91 -6.64
N PRO A 80 -3.77 4.79 -7.37
CA PRO A 80 -2.47 4.28 -7.79
C PRO A 80 -1.62 5.33 -8.52
N ARG A 81 -2.27 6.13 -9.38
CA ARG A 81 -1.60 7.19 -10.14
C ARG A 81 -1.05 8.29 -9.24
N GLU A 82 -1.86 8.78 -8.28
CA GLU A 82 -1.41 9.81 -7.34
C GLU A 82 -0.30 9.30 -6.43
N LEU A 83 -0.41 8.05 -5.96
CA LEU A 83 0.65 7.44 -5.16
C LEU A 83 1.98 7.44 -5.91
N LYS A 84 2.00 6.95 -7.16
CA LYS A 84 3.20 6.93 -8.00
C LYS A 84 3.76 8.33 -8.27
N LEU A 85 2.91 9.32 -8.49
CA LEU A 85 3.33 10.71 -8.78
C LEU A 85 3.85 11.47 -7.55
N LYS A 86 3.36 11.12 -6.36
CA LYS A 86 3.68 11.84 -5.12
C LYS A 86 4.68 11.13 -4.23
N LEU A 87 4.98 9.86 -4.53
CA LEU A 87 5.92 9.07 -3.75
C LEU A 87 7.34 9.35 -4.23
N SER A 88 8.14 9.98 -3.38
CA SER A 88 9.55 10.24 -3.68
C SER A 88 10.45 9.07 -3.25
N ASP A 89 11.65 9.02 -3.82
CA ASP A 89 12.70 8.08 -3.42
C ASP A 89 13.03 8.20 -1.93
N ALA A 90 13.01 9.41 -1.37
CA ALA A 90 13.26 9.63 0.05
C ALA A 90 12.20 8.96 0.95
N GLN A 91 10.95 8.91 0.52
CA GLN A 91 9.88 8.22 1.26
C GLN A 91 9.99 6.70 1.13
N VAL A 92 10.35 6.21 -0.04
CA VAL A 92 10.53 4.79 -0.31
C VAL A 92 11.75 4.25 0.42
N PHE A 93 12.93 4.75 0.08
CA PHE A 93 14.22 4.27 0.63
C PHE A 93 14.47 4.76 2.06
N GLY A 94 13.87 5.88 2.46
CA GLY A 94 13.88 6.36 3.85
C GLY A 94 12.99 5.55 4.80
N GLY A 95 12.27 4.55 4.30
CA GLY A 95 11.52 3.58 5.09
C GLY A 95 10.18 4.07 5.61
N THR A 96 9.63 5.17 5.10
CA THR A 96 8.27 5.62 5.48
C THR A 96 7.22 4.68 4.93
N MET A 97 7.34 4.28 3.66
CA MET A 97 6.35 3.43 3.00
C MET A 97 6.32 1.99 3.52
N ASN A 98 7.42 1.42 4.01
CA ASN A 98 7.43 0.06 4.55
C ASN A 98 6.70 -0.08 5.91
N ARG A 99 6.18 1.02 6.43
CA ARG A 99 5.33 1.04 7.63
C ARG A 99 3.84 1.00 7.31
N PHE A 100 3.50 1.15 6.04
CA PHE A 100 2.15 0.99 5.54
C PHE A 100 1.96 -0.37 4.87
N LEU A 101 0.71 -0.84 4.84
CA LEU A 101 0.28 -2.03 4.14
C LEU A 101 -0.50 -1.57 2.88
N PRO A 102 0.11 -1.60 1.69
CA PRO A 102 -0.62 -1.31 0.46
C PRO A 102 -1.69 -2.37 0.20
N VAL A 103 -2.94 -1.94 0.06
CA VAL A 103 -4.09 -2.81 -0.22
C VAL A 103 -4.85 -2.25 -1.41
N ALA A 104 -4.74 -2.90 -2.57
CA ALA A 104 -5.49 -2.53 -3.75
C ALA A 104 -6.96 -2.95 -3.60
N SER A 105 -7.86 -2.09 -3.99
CA SER A 105 -9.29 -2.40 -4.00
C SER A 105 -9.97 -1.81 -5.22
N LYS A 106 -10.99 -2.47 -5.73
CA LYS A 106 -11.84 -1.98 -6.80
C LYS A 106 -13.31 -2.18 -6.46
N ARG A 107 -14.16 -1.35 -7.06
CA ARG A 107 -15.60 -1.52 -6.92
C ARG A 107 -16.01 -2.88 -7.49
N SER A 108 -16.63 -3.73 -6.67
CA SER A 108 -17.14 -5.06 -7.07
C SER A 108 -18.58 -5.02 -7.57
N LYS A 109 -19.39 -4.06 -7.11
CA LYS A 109 -20.80 -3.93 -7.44
C LYS A 109 -21.19 -2.47 -7.67
N LEU A 110 -22.02 -2.22 -8.67
CA LEU A 110 -22.67 -0.93 -8.86
C LEU A 110 -23.85 -0.82 -7.89
N ARG A 111 -23.90 0.27 -7.13
CA ARG A 111 -24.98 0.58 -6.17
C ARG A 111 -25.35 2.05 -6.36
N PRO A 112 -26.26 2.37 -7.30
CA PRO A 112 -26.61 3.76 -7.62
C PRO A 112 -27.20 4.50 -6.41
N ASP A 113 -27.97 3.81 -5.57
CA ASP A 113 -28.60 4.39 -4.39
C ASP A 113 -27.72 4.28 -3.12
N GLY A 114 -26.44 3.98 -3.27
CA GLY A 114 -25.51 3.82 -2.16
C GLY A 114 -25.61 2.46 -1.44
N GLY A 115 -25.06 2.41 -0.22
CA GLY A 115 -25.16 1.26 0.68
C GLY A 115 -26.14 1.54 1.80
N ASN A 116 -26.83 0.52 2.23
CA ASN A 116 -27.61 0.55 3.46
C ASN A 116 -26.96 -0.43 4.46
N LEU A 117 -26.53 0.08 5.61
CA LEU A 117 -26.09 -0.75 6.72
C LEU A 117 -27.30 -0.90 7.68
N PRO A 118 -27.91 -2.09 7.75
CA PRO A 118 -29.03 -2.29 8.63
C PRO A 118 -28.67 -2.05 10.09
N ALA A 119 -29.58 -1.46 10.86
CA ALA A 119 -29.34 -1.14 12.28
C ALA A 119 -29.06 -2.39 13.13
N ASP A 120 -29.64 -3.53 12.77
CA ASP A 120 -29.44 -4.82 13.43
C ASP A 120 -27.96 -5.29 13.34
N VAL A 121 -27.26 -4.97 12.25
CA VAL A 121 -25.82 -5.25 12.11
C VAL A 121 -25.02 -4.52 13.19
N LEU A 122 -25.28 -3.20 13.37
CA LEU A 122 -24.61 -2.41 14.41
C LEU A 122 -24.97 -2.92 15.81
N ASN A 123 -26.24 -3.22 16.04
CA ASN A 123 -26.73 -3.74 17.32
C ASN A 123 -26.15 -5.13 17.65
N THR A 124 -25.84 -5.94 16.62
CA THR A 124 -25.28 -7.29 16.80
C THR A 124 -23.76 -7.22 17.02
N TYR A 125 -23.05 -6.45 16.21
CA TYR A 125 -21.58 -6.45 16.23
C TYR A 125 -20.98 -5.44 17.20
N GLY A 126 -21.66 -4.34 17.51
CA GLY A 126 -21.19 -3.33 18.47
C GLY A 126 -20.88 -3.91 19.84
N PRO A 127 -21.79 -4.62 20.51
CA PRO A 127 -21.54 -5.27 21.80
C PRO A 127 -20.42 -6.32 21.75
N LYS A 128 -20.34 -7.10 20.67
CA LYS A 128 -19.26 -8.09 20.48
C LYS A 128 -17.90 -7.40 20.42
N LEU A 129 -17.78 -6.33 19.65
CA LEU A 129 -16.55 -5.55 19.56
C LEU A 129 -16.16 -4.92 20.91
N ALA A 130 -17.14 -4.37 21.63
CA ALA A 130 -16.91 -3.82 22.97
C ALA A 130 -16.35 -4.88 23.94
N THR A 131 -16.92 -6.10 23.89
CA THR A 131 -16.43 -7.22 24.72
C THR A 131 -14.99 -7.62 24.36
N VAL A 132 -14.67 -7.68 23.07
CA VAL A 132 -13.32 -8.01 22.61
C VAL A 132 -12.32 -6.94 23.03
N ILE A 133 -12.67 -5.66 22.91
CA ILE A 133 -11.83 -4.55 23.35
C ILE A 133 -11.57 -4.60 24.87
N GLU A 134 -12.61 -4.87 25.65
CA GLU A 134 -12.48 -4.95 27.12
C GLU A 134 -11.60 -6.13 27.56
N LYS A 135 -11.77 -7.29 26.93
CA LYS A 135 -10.86 -8.43 27.14
C LYS A 135 -9.42 -8.05 26.80
N GLY A 136 -9.19 -7.42 25.63
CA GLY A 136 -7.86 -7.03 25.17
C GLY A 136 -7.14 -6.06 26.10
N ARG A 137 -7.86 -5.18 26.81
CA ARG A 137 -7.30 -4.24 27.79
C ARG A 137 -6.64 -4.92 28.99
N ASN A 138 -7.09 -6.10 29.35
CA ASN A 138 -6.66 -6.83 30.52
C ASN A 138 -5.65 -7.94 30.20
N LEU A 139 -5.27 -8.10 28.92
CA LEU A 139 -4.25 -9.06 28.50
C LEU A 139 -2.86 -8.49 28.77
N GLY A 140 -1.98 -9.36 29.26
CA GLY A 140 -0.54 -9.11 29.35
C GLY A 140 0.17 -9.41 28.02
N PRO A 141 1.46 -9.79 28.05
CA PRO A 141 2.17 -10.26 26.88
C PRO A 141 1.45 -11.45 26.23
N ILE A 142 1.33 -11.41 24.91
CA ILE A 142 0.66 -12.45 24.13
C ILE A 142 1.73 -13.29 23.44
N GLU A 143 1.68 -14.59 23.64
CA GLU A 143 2.61 -15.56 23.07
C GLU A 143 1.94 -16.31 21.90
N ARG A 144 2.75 -17.05 21.17
CA ARG A 144 2.29 -17.98 20.13
C ARG A 144 2.13 -19.37 20.72
N THR A 145 1.12 -20.12 20.26
CA THR A 145 1.03 -21.56 20.49
C THR A 145 2.19 -22.28 19.81
N GLU A 146 2.39 -23.55 20.15
CA GLU A 146 3.43 -24.40 19.55
C GLU A 146 3.22 -24.51 18.02
N THR A 147 1.99 -24.82 17.60
CA THR A 147 1.62 -24.91 16.16
C THR A 147 1.82 -23.60 15.41
N ALA A 148 1.47 -22.47 16.02
CA ALA A 148 1.74 -21.15 15.44
C ALA A 148 3.25 -20.86 15.36
N THR A 149 4.03 -21.35 16.32
CA THR A 149 5.49 -21.18 16.32
C THR A 149 6.13 -22.04 15.23
N GLU A 150 5.67 -23.25 15.02
CA GLU A 150 6.13 -24.09 13.91
C GLU A 150 5.84 -23.46 12.55
N LEU A 151 4.59 -22.98 12.35
CA LEU A 151 4.20 -22.26 11.14
C LEU A 151 5.03 -20.99 10.93
N TRP A 152 5.31 -20.24 11.99
CA TRP A 152 6.16 -19.06 11.96
C TRP A 152 7.58 -19.42 11.49
N ASN A 153 8.20 -20.44 12.10
CA ASN A 153 9.54 -20.86 11.76
C ASN A 153 9.65 -21.34 10.31
N ALA A 154 8.64 -22.05 9.80
CA ALA A 154 8.55 -22.47 8.41
C ALA A 154 8.51 -21.30 7.42
N ASN A 155 7.92 -20.17 7.81
CA ASN A 155 7.77 -18.98 6.96
C ASN A 155 8.86 -17.91 7.19
N TYR A 156 9.60 -17.97 8.30
CA TYR A 156 10.52 -16.91 8.71
C TYR A 156 11.62 -16.65 7.68
N ALA A 157 12.22 -17.71 7.12
CA ALA A 157 13.27 -17.56 6.10
C ALA A 157 12.76 -16.79 4.87
N ARG A 158 11.56 -17.12 4.38
CA ARG A 158 10.92 -16.42 3.25
C ARG A 158 10.63 -14.95 3.58
N LEU A 159 10.10 -14.66 4.77
CA LEU A 159 9.79 -13.31 5.20
C LEU A 159 11.05 -12.46 5.41
N SER A 160 12.14 -13.07 5.88
CA SER A 160 13.42 -12.41 6.15
C SER A 160 14.34 -12.34 4.95
N ALA A 161 14.01 -13.03 3.86
CA ALA A 161 14.86 -13.10 2.68
C ALA A 161 15.14 -11.69 2.12
N SER A 162 16.40 -11.46 1.77
CA SER A 162 16.80 -10.27 1.03
C SER A 162 16.11 -10.27 -0.33
N ARG A 163 15.54 -9.14 -0.71
CA ARG A 163 14.95 -8.93 -2.03
C ARG A 163 15.93 -8.14 -2.89
N PRO A 164 15.89 -8.30 -4.22
CA PRO A 164 16.64 -7.43 -5.13
C PRO A 164 16.36 -5.96 -4.83
N ASP A 165 17.36 -5.10 -4.98
CA ASP A 165 17.18 -3.66 -4.76
C ASP A 165 16.05 -3.09 -5.62
N GLY A 166 15.33 -2.10 -5.08
CA GLY A 166 14.25 -1.42 -5.76
C GLY A 166 13.11 -0.99 -4.84
N ILE A 167 12.10 -0.37 -5.45
CA ILE A 167 10.94 0.17 -4.72
C ILE A 167 10.20 -0.95 -4.00
N VAL A 168 9.92 -2.06 -4.68
CA VAL A 168 9.20 -3.21 -4.11
C VAL A 168 9.94 -3.78 -2.89
N ALA A 169 11.26 -3.98 -3.01
CA ALA A 169 12.08 -4.45 -1.90
C ALA A 169 12.00 -3.50 -0.69
N SER A 170 12.10 -2.20 -0.94
CA SER A 170 12.06 -1.18 0.11
C SER A 170 10.71 -1.10 0.80
N VAL A 171 9.59 -1.18 0.07
CA VAL A 171 8.23 -1.18 0.63
C VAL A 171 7.97 -2.43 1.45
N LEU A 172 8.47 -3.60 1.01
CA LEU A 172 8.26 -4.89 1.68
C LEU A 172 9.32 -5.21 2.75
N ALA A 173 10.26 -4.31 3.03
CA ALA A 173 11.40 -4.57 3.92
C ALA A 173 11.02 -4.91 5.38
N ARG A 174 9.78 -4.62 5.80
CA ARG A 174 9.30 -4.90 7.17
C ARG A 174 8.30 -6.05 7.26
N SER A 175 8.42 -7.04 6.38
CA SER A 175 7.57 -8.24 6.34
C SER A 175 7.41 -8.91 7.70
N VAL A 176 8.50 -9.21 8.38
CA VAL A 176 8.53 -9.91 9.67
C VAL A 176 7.69 -9.17 10.75
N PRO A 177 7.98 -7.90 11.10
CA PRO A 177 7.19 -7.20 12.11
C PRO A 177 5.75 -6.90 11.64
N GLN A 178 5.50 -6.76 10.34
CA GLN A 178 4.13 -6.56 9.82
C GLN A 178 3.27 -7.83 10.02
N VAL A 179 3.78 -9.01 9.66
CA VAL A 179 3.06 -10.27 9.85
C VAL A 179 2.81 -10.55 11.31
N LEU A 180 3.78 -10.31 12.20
CA LEU A 180 3.60 -10.47 13.64
C LEU A 180 2.52 -9.54 14.20
N ARG A 181 2.49 -8.27 13.80
CA ARG A 181 1.46 -7.32 14.24
C ARG A 181 0.08 -7.69 13.71
N LEU A 182 -0.01 -8.17 12.48
CA LEU A 182 -1.27 -8.65 11.90
C LEU A 182 -1.78 -9.87 12.66
N SER A 183 -0.93 -10.87 12.95
CA SER A 183 -1.33 -12.07 13.70
C SER A 183 -1.82 -11.72 15.11
N LEU A 184 -1.16 -10.78 15.79
CA LEU A 184 -1.60 -10.24 17.08
C LEU A 184 -2.97 -9.55 16.95
N ALA A 185 -3.17 -8.71 15.91
CA ALA A 185 -4.42 -8.01 15.70
C ALA A 185 -5.58 -9.00 15.44
N TYR A 186 -5.35 -10.07 14.68
CA TYR A 186 -6.33 -11.14 14.46
C TYR A 186 -6.65 -11.89 15.76
N ALA A 187 -5.65 -12.27 16.56
CA ALA A 187 -5.89 -12.93 17.84
C ALA A 187 -6.71 -12.06 18.81
N LEU A 188 -6.38 -10.77 18.90
CA LEU A 188 -7.14 -9.83 19.72
C LEU A 188 -8.57 -9.63 19.21
N ALA A 189 -8.76 -9.51 17.88
CA ALA A 189 -10.08 -9.35 17.26
C ALA A 189 -10.97 -10.58 17.47
N ASP A 190 -10.37 -11.76 17.56
CA ASP A 190 -11.05 -13.02 17.86
C ASP A 190 -11.26 -13.24 19.38
N GLY A 191 -10.73 -12.35 20.20
CA GLY A 191 -10.83 -12.42 21.67
C GLY A 191 -9.97 -13.51 22.30
N HIS A 192 -8.92 -13.97 21.59
CA HIS A 192 -7.99 -14.98 22.05
C HIS A 192 -6.81 -14.39 22.84
N PRO A 193 -6.39 -15.04 23.94
CA PRO A 193 -5.25 -14.58 24.74
C PRO A 193 -3.88 -15.01 24.19
N VAL A 194 -3.86 -15.77 23.09
CA VAL A 194 -2.65 -16.28 22.42
C VAL A 194 -2.78 -16.19 20.92
N ILE A 195 -1.67 -16.09 20.20
CA ILE A 195 -1.64 -16.17 18.74
C ILE A 195 -1.64 -17.66 18.37
N ASP A 196 -2.72 -18.10 17.75
CA ASP A 196 -2.92 -19.45 17.27
C ASP A 196 -2.55 -19.57 15.78
N GLU A 197 -2.43 -20.79 15.26
CA GLU A 197 -2.11 -21.07 13.85
C GLU A 197 -3.06 -20.35 12.87
N GLN A 198 -4.36 -20.32 13.16
CA GLN A 198 -5.34 -19.64 12.34
C GLN A 198 -5.09 -18.12 12.21
N HIS A 199 -4.67 -17.46 13.29
CA HIS A 199 -4.37 -16.03 13.30
C HIS A 199 -3.13 -15.72 12.47
N LEU A 200 -2.11 -16.58 12.57
CA LEU A 200 -0.89 -16.43 11.77
C LEU A 200 -1.14 -16.74 10.29
N THR A 201 -1.95 -17.75 10.00
CA THR A 201 -2.37 -18.09 8.61
C THR A 201 -3.12 -16.91 7.96
N ALA A 202 -4.05 -16.29 8.68
CA ALA A 202 -4.76 -15.11 8.20
C ALA A 202 -3.79 -13.93 7.96
N ALA A 203 -2.83 -13.72 8.86
CA ALA A 203 -1.81 -12.68 8.71
C ALA A 203 -0.92 -12.92 7.49
N LEU A 204 -0.49 -14.16 7.26
CA LEU A 204 0.32 -14.55 6.09
C LEU A 204 -0.47 -14.37 4.79
N ALA A 205 -1.77 -14.71 4.78
CA ALA A 205 -2.63 -14.52 3.60
C ALA A 205 -2.81 -13.03 3.27
N LEU A 206 -3.05 -12.17 4.26
CA LEU A 206 -3.11 -10.73 4.05
C LEU A 206 -1.75 -10.18 3.60
N TRP A 207 -0.65 -10.67 4.16
CA TRP A 207 0.68 -10.26 3.73
C TRP A 207 0.97 -10.64 2.28
N ALA A 208 0.58 -11.83 1.82
CA ALA A 208 0.69 -12.23 0.42
C ALA A 208 -0.07 -11.26 -0.49
N TYR A 209 -1.28 -10.84 -0.10
CA TYR A 209 -2.05 -9.83 -0.83
C TYR A 209 -1.34 -8.46 -0.87
N VAL A 210 -0.67 -8.06 0.21
CA VAL A 210 0.15 -6.84 0.26
C VAL A 210 1.36 -6.95 -0.68
N GLU A 211 2.03 -8.11 -0.71
CA GLU A 211 3.13 -8.38 -1.65
C GLU A 211 2.67 -8.26 -3.11
N ASP A 212 1.55 -8.86 -3.47
CA ASP A 212 0.97 -8.81 -4.82
C ASP A 212 0.52 -7.39 -5.19
N THR A 213 -0.13 -6.69 -4.26
CA THR A 213 -0.50 -5.27 -4.44
C THR A 213 0.73 -4.40 -4.68
N THR A 214 1.80 -4.62 -3.90
CA THR A 214 3.05 -3.83 -4.03
C THR A 214 3.71 -4.08 -5.38
N ARG A 215 3.78 -5.34 -5.82
CA ARG A 215 4.29 -5.68 -7.15
C ARG A 215 3.42 -5.04 -8.25
N TRP A 216 2.10 -5.20 -8.16
CA TRP A 216 1.19 -4.57 -9.09
C TRP A 216 1.36 -3.04 -9.17
N LEU A 217 1.61 -2.38 -8.05
CA LEU A 217 1.83 -0.94 -8.02
C LEU A 217 3.17 -0.53 -8.65
N PHE A 218 4.26 -1.26 -8.40
CA PHE A 218 5.62 -0.77 -8.64
C PHE A 218 6.48 -1.60 -9.60
N ASP A 219 6.15 -2.88 -9.87
CA ASP A 219 6.89 -3.69 -10.85
C ASP A 219 6.50 -3.40 -12.30
N GLN A 220 5.51 -2.53 -12.50
CA GLN A 220 5.12 -2.16 -13.85
C GLN A 220 6.14 -1.19 -14.43
N ALA A 221 6.67 -1.51 -15.62
CA ALA A 221 7.55 -0.62 -16.35
C ALA A 221 6.91 0.77 -16.53
N PRO A 222 7.71 1.86 -16.57
CA PRO A 222 7.21 3.19 -16.89
C PRO A 222 6.34 3.13 -18.15
N GLY A 223 5.11 3.68 -18.09
CA GLY A 223 4.18 3.67 -19.22
C GLY A 223 3.17 2.52 -19.22
N SER A 224 3.13 1.64 -18.22
CA SER A 224 2.15 0.53 -18.16
C SER A 224 0.70 1.01 -18.08
N ASP A 225 0.43 2.15 -17.47
CA ASP A 225 -0.92 2.73 -17.40
C ASP A 225 -1.44 3.13 -18.81
N GLU A 226 -0.53 3.35 -19.76
CA GLU A 226 -0.84 3.63 -21.17
C GLU A 226 -0.71 2.38 -22.04
N LEU A 227 0.02 1.37 -21.57
CA LEU A 227 0.26 0.13 -22.31
C LEU A 227 -1.02 -0.73 -22.36
N ASP A 228 -1.76 -0.86 -21.27
CA ASP A 228 -2.96 -1.68 -21.20
C ASP A 228 -4.08 -1.16 -22.14
N PRO A 229 -4.41 0.14 -22.19
CA PRO A 229 -5.31 0.70 -23.21
C PRO A 229 -4.80 0.53 -24.64
N LEU A 230 -3.49 0.68 -24.87
CA LEU A 230 -2.87 0.46 -26.18
C LEU A 230 -2.97 -1.01 -26.61
N VAL A 231 -2.71 -1.94 -25.69
CA VAL A 231 -2.87 -3.38 -25.95
C VAL A 231 -4.32 -3.72 -26.28
N ALA A 232 -5.27 -3.19 -25.53
CA ALA A 232 -6.70 -3.37 -25.79
C ALA A 232 -7.08 -2.82 -27.15
N TYR A 233 -6.65 -1.60 -27.49
CA TYR A 233 -6.88 -0.97 -28.81
C TYR A 233 -6.32 -1.80 -29.97
N ILE A 234 -5.11 -2.34 -29.83
CA ILE A 234 -4.49 -3.19 -30.86
C ILE A 234 -5.21 -4.55 -30.95
N SER A 235 -5.61 -5.13 -29.82
CA SER A 235 -6.28 -6.44 -29.76
C SER A 235 -7.68 -6.40 -30.39
N LEU A 236 -8.39 -5.29 -30.31
CA LEU A 236 -9.69 -5.10 -30.97
C LEU A 236 -9.62 -5.16 -32.48
N ALA A 237 -8.45 -4.98 -33.10
CA ALA A 237 -8.26 -5.11 -34.54
C ALA A 237 -8.05 -6.56 -35.01
N GLY A 238 -7.96 -7.52 -34.08
CA GLY A 238 -7.73 -8.94 -34.38
C GLY A 238 -6.50 -9.16 -35.27
N ASP A 239 -6.59 -10.06 -36.20
CA ASP A 239 -5.47 -10.44 -37.09
C ASP A 239 -5.03 -9.31 -38.08
N GLN A 240 -5.85 -8.29 -38.24
CA GLN A 240 -5.49 -7.13 -39.09
C GLN A 240 -4.47 -6.23 -38.41
N GLY A 241 -4.42 -6.24 -37.07
CA GLY A 241 -3.56 -5.37 -36.29
C GLY A 241 -3.89 -3.88 -36.42
N ARG A 242 -2.99 -3.02 -35.95
CA ARG A 242 -3.06 -1.56 -36.10
C ARG A 242 -1.76 -1.02 -36.66
N THR A 243 -1.88 -0.11 -37.60
CA THR A 243 -0.72 0.60 -38.13
C THR A 243 -0.23 1.64 -37.16
N ARG A 244 1.04 2.03 -37.27
CA ARG A 244 1.62 3.07 -36.42
C ARG A 244 0.88 4.41 -36.56
N THR A 245 0.39 4.74 -37.74
CA THR A 245 -0.39 5.96 -38.01
C THR A 245 -1.70 5.92 -37.23
N GLU A 246 -2.44 4.82 -37.27
CA GLU A 246 -3.68 4.64 -36.49
C GLU A 246 -3.42 4.71 -34.97
N ILE A 247 -2.34 4.11 -34.49
CA ILE A 247 -1.96 4.22 -33.09
C ILE A 247 -1.69 5.67 -32.69
N THR A 248 -0.97 6.41 -33.53
CA THR A 248 -0.63 7.82 -33.25
C THR A 248 -1.85 8.73 -33.36
N SER A 249 -2.68 8.56 -34.43
CA SER A 249 -3.82 9.44 -34.68
C SER A 249 -5.04 9.12 -33.84
N ASP A 250 -5.41 7.84 -33.74
CA ASP A 250 -6.71 7.43 -33.21
C ASP A 250 -6.65 7.07 -31.70
N HIS A 251 -5.53 6.45 -31.27
CA HIS A 251 -5.37 6.11 -29.88
C HIS A 251 -4.77 7.26 -29.05
N PHE A 252 -3.71 7.92 -29.56
CA PHE A 252 -3.04 9.00 -28.84
C PHE A 252 -3.45 10.41 -29.31
N ASN A 253 -4.39 10.55 -30.25
CA ASN A 253 -4.85 11.84 -30.77
C ASN A 253 -3.68 12.79 -31.18
N ARG A 254 -2.58 12.23 -31.65
CA ARG A 254 -1.31 12.94 -31.99
C ARG A 254 -0.64 13.67 -30.80
N ASN A 255 -1.04 13.39 -29.58
CA ASN A 255 -0.54 14.06 -28.35
C ASN A 255 0.66 13.36 -27.73
N LYS A 256 1.21 12.32 -28.38
CA LYS A 256 2.35 11.56 -27.83
C LYS A 256 3.52 11.54 -28.79
N ASP A 257 4.71 11.69 -28.21
CA ASP A 257 5.98 11.63 -28.95
C ASP A 257 6.14 10.25 -29.63
N PRO A 258 6.55 10.21 -30.91
CA PRO A 258 6.87 8.97 -31.63
C PRO A 258 7.90 8.07 -30.91
N ALA A 259 8.89 8.64 -30.22
CA ALA A 259 9.86 7.87 -29.44
C ALA A 259 9.20 7.15 -28.26
N ALA A 260 8.34 7.84 -27.50
CA ALA A 260 7.58 7.26 -26.39
C ALA A 260 6.60 6.18 -26.84
N ILE A 261 6.00 6.30 -28.04
CA ILE A 261 5.16 5.24 -28.61
C ILE A 261 6.00 4.00 -28.94
N ASN A 262 7.24 4.18 -29.43
CA ASN A 262 8.15 3.05 -29.67
C ASN A 262 8.50 2.30 -28.38
N GLU A 263 8.83 3.02 -27.31
CA GLU A 263 9.15 2.40 -26.03
C GLU A 263 7.97 1.56 -25.51
N LEU A 264 6.74 2.04 -25.63
CA LEU A 264 5.55 1.28 -25.25
C LEU A 264 5.37 0.01 -26.09
N LEU A 265 5.64 0.07 -27.41
CA LEU A 265 5.53 -1.10 -28.29
C LEU A 265 6.62 -2.13 -28.01
N VAL A 266 7.85 -1.71 -27.71
CA VAL A 266 8.96 -2.59 -27.33
C VAL A 266 8.68 -3.27 -26.00
N SER A 267 8.23 -2.51 -24.98
CA SER A 267 7.85 -3.04 -23.68
C SER A 267 6.75 -4.12 -23.76
N ARG A 268 5.85 -4.02 -24.74
CA ARG A 268 4.86 -5.06 -25.04
C ARG A 268 5.52 -6.34 -25.52
N GLN A 269 6.49 -6.25 -26.44
CA GLN A 269 7.15 -7.42 -27.02
C GLN A 269 7.91 -8.21 -25.96
N GLU A 270 8.57 -7.54 -25.03
CA GLU A 270 9.28 -8.18 -23.92
C GLU A 270 8.34 -8.89 -22.95
N ARG A 271 7.16 -8.36 -22.68
CA ARG A 271 6.14 -8.99 -21.81
C ARG A 271 5.50 -10.24 -22.43
N LEU A 272 5.36 -10.28 -23.75
CA LEU A 272 4.83 -11.45 -24.46
C LEU A 272 5.89 -12.55 -24.65
N CYS A 273 7.18 -12.20 -24.56
CA CYS A 273 8.32 -13.10 -24.66
C CYS A 273 8.97 -13.30 -23.29
N GLY A 274 8.18 -13.66 -22.24
CA GLY A 274 8.74 -13.97 -20.92
C GLY A 274 9.81 -15.08 -20.97
N PRO A 275 10.66 -15.26 -19.92
CA PRO A 275 11.82 -16.14 -19.93
C PRO A 275 11.53 -17.64 -20.05
N THR A 276 10.28 -18.04 -20.14
CA THR A 276 9.86 -19.41 -20.47
C THR A 276 9.40 -19.47 -21.91
N GLY A 277 10.33 -19.84 -22.78
CA GLY A 277 10.10 -20.06 -24.21
C GLY A 277 9.04 -21.13 -24.50
N VAL A 278 7.78 -20.73 -24.53
CA VAL A 278 6.74 -21.44 -25.24
C VAL A 278 6.48 -20.64 -26.52
N GLY A 279 6.98 -21.19 -27.65
CA GLY A 279 6.91 -20.57 -28.94
C GLY A 279 5.46 -20.33 -29.38
N LEU A 280 5.09 -19.08 -29.46
CA LEU A 280 4.05 -18.65 -30.37
C LEU A 280 4.73 -18.29 -31.69
N THR A 281 4.36 -19.03 -32.71
CA THR A 281 4.82 -18.90 -34.08
C THR A 281 4.82 -17.43 -34.52
N ARG A 282 5.97 -16.99 -35.02
CA ARG A 282 6.13 -15.72 -35.74
C ARG A 282 5.10 -15.62 -36.85
N SER A 283 4.01 -14.90 -36.64
CA SER A 283 3.28 -14.29 -37.73
C SER A 283 3.97 -12.97 -38.02
N SER A 284 4.63 -12.91 -39.13
CA SER A 284 5.42 -11.81 -39.65
C SER A 284 4.56 -10.58 -39.88
N ALA A 285 4.54 -9.68 -38.88
CA ALA A 285 4.12 -8.29 -39.11
C ALA A 285 5.35 -7.49 -39.54
N GLN A 286 5.75 -7.65 -40.80
CA GLN A 286 6.61 -6.66 -41.46
C GLN A 286 5.82 -5.35 -41.60
N PRO A 287 6.45 -4.19 -41.38
CA PRO A 287 5.83 -2.92 -41.68
C PRO A 287 5.65 -2.83 -43.23
N ARG A 288 4.41 -2.70 -43.67
CA ARG A 288 4.15 -2.35 -45.06
C ARG A 288 4.66 -0.92 -45.30
N THR A 289 5.77 -0.80 -45.98
CA THR A 289 6.21 0.45 -46.62
C THR A 289 5.26 0.74 -47.74
N ALA A 290 4.50 1.84 -47.60
CA ALA A 290 3.79 2.43 -48.74
C ALA A 290 4.78 3.28 -49.49
N ASP A 291 5.34 2.72 -50.56
CA ASP A 291 5.91 3.48 -51.68
C ASP A 291 5.82 2.62 -52.95
N THR A 292 4.90 2.94 -53.79
CA THR A 292 5.07 2.91 -55.27
C THR A 292 3.84 3.55 -55.89
N MET A 293 3.96 4.79 -56.36
CA MET A 293 3.14 5.32 -57.46
C MET A 293 3.78 4.87 -58.76
N PRO A 294 3.01 4.39 -59.73
CA PRO A 294 3.34 4.50 -61.13
C PRO A 294 2.64 5.73 -61.76
N ARG A 295 3.31 6.24 -62.74
CA ARG A 295 2.98 7.40 -63.61
C ARG A 295 1.56 7.39 -64.17
#